data_7381197f2cf41869111b0a8b070b46fe
#
_entry.id   7381197f2cf41869111b0a8b070b46fe
#
_cell.length_a   1.000
_cell.length_b   1.000
_cell.length_c   1.000
_cell.angle_alpha   90.00
_cell.angle_beta   90.00
_cell.angle_gamma   90.00
#
_symmetry.space_group_name_H-M   'P 1'
#
loop_
_entity.id
_entity.type
_entity.pdbx_description
1 polymer ?
#
loop_
_entity_poly.entity_id
_entity_poly.type
_entity_poly.pdbx_seq_one_letter_code
_entity_poly.pdbx_strand_id
1 'polypeptide(L)'
;MKRLICLFLALLLCGSTVICAHGKTYTISGSDIFLDIDDSIWYVFTRDNIENNPKLDELGITTAYMQELFEENWLYLDATVFLDEGDYIELFVRKKSILTKFANLSECDSEEVEEFAERLQMDYRVYDSGYTFILVDYTDTVSLEHAMYLCEFYTVVNKESYILTFQSPTPFSEDEYEHIYSIVDSVRFTLKDTDEGDSDSGSTILKSTVIGAAVGGISGLIGTAITKKKKAKEKKKTEE
;
A
#
# COMPACT_ATOMS: atom_id res chain seq x y z
N MET A 1 36.41 -36.26 -8.78
CA MET A 1 36.09 -35.23 -7.77
C MET A 1 35.84 -33.84 -8.37
N LYS A 2 36.70 -33.23 -9.17
CA LYS A 2 36.50 -31.89 -9.75
C LYS A 2 35.19 -31.71 -10.56
N ARG A 3 34.78 -32.73 -11.34
CA ARG A 3 33.53 -32.69 -12.13
C ARG A 3 32.25 -32.74 -11.28
N LEU A 4 32.31 -33.41 -10.13
CA LEU A 4 31.17 -33.47 -9.20
C LEU A 4 30.95 -32.13 -8.47
N ILE A 5 32.04 -31.44 -8.15
CA ILE A 5 31.99 -30.11 -7.49
C ILE A 5 31.44 -29.07 -8.46
N CYS A 6 31.79 -29.10 -9.74
CA CYS A 6 31.22 -28.21 -10.74
C CYS A 6 29.70 -28.43 -10.95
N LEU A 7 29.26 -29.69 -10.88
CA LEU A 7 27.82 -29.99 -10.99
C LEU A 7 27.04 -29.52 -9.77
N PHE A 8 27.61 -29.61 -8.57
CA PHE A 8 27.00 -29.11 -7.34
C PHE A 8 26.96 -27.59 -7.29
N LEU A 9 28.02 -26.91 -7.78
CA LEU A 9 28.03 -25.45 -7.92
C LEU A 9 27.02 -24.96 -8.98
N ALA A 10 26.89 -25.69 -10.10
CA ALA A 10 25.87 -25.34 -11.10
C ALA A 10 24.46 -25.55 -10.61
N LEU A 11 24.19 -26.58 -9.79
CA LEU A 11 22.90 -26.81 -9.14
C LEU A 11 22.60 -25.76 -8.06
N LEU A 12 23.59 -25.28 -7.31
CA LEU A 12 23.47 -24.19 -6.35
C LEU A 12 23.19 -22.83 -7.03
N LEU A 13 23.79 -22.60 -8.20
CA LEU A 13 23.54 -21.38 -8.99
C LEU A 13 22.20 -21.42 -9.74
N CYS A 14 21.69 -22.60 -10.09
CA CYS A 14 20.34 -22.74 -10.64
C CYS A 14 19.24 -22.75 -9.58
N GLY A 15 19.57 -23.00 -8.30
CA GLY A 15 18.63 -23.00 -7.18
C GLY A 15 18.28 -21.62 -6.63
N SER A 16 19.02 -20.58 -7.01
CA SER A 16 18.60 -19.20 -6.83
C SER A 16 17.77 -18.71 -8.02
N THR A 17 16.72 -19.46 -8.38
CA THR A 17 15.60 -18.81 -9.04
C THR A 17 15.07 -17.84 -8.01
N VAL A 18 15.49 -16.58 -8.12
CA VAL A 18 14.70 -15.46 -7.68
C VAL A 18 13.30 -15.78 -8.22
N ILE A 19 12.38 -16.14 -7.35
CA ILE A 19 10.96 -16.13 -7.67
C ILE A 19 10.73 -14.65 -7.96
N CYS A 20 10.92 -14.25 -9.22
CA CYS A 20 10.38 -13.00 -9.69
C CYS A 20 8.89 -13.17 -9.46
N ALA A 21 8.38 -12.55 -8.43
CA ALA A 21 6.96 -12.34 -8.29
C ALA A 21 6.49 -11.85 -9.65
N HIS A 22 5.55 -12.56 -10.28
CA HIS A 22 5.00 -12.19 -11.58
C HIS A 22 4.04 -11.00 -11.35
N GLY A 23 4.55 -9.97 -10.68
CA GLY A 23 3.83 -8.75 -10.41
C GLY A 23 3.85 -7.86 -11.65
N LYS A 24 2.72 -7.23 -11.91
CA LYS A 24 2.65 -6.13 -12.87
C LYS A 24 3.09 -4.86 -12.18
N THR A 25 3.98 -4.11 -12.82
CA THR A 25 4.34 -2.77 -12.36
C THR A 25 3.19 -1.80 -12.62
N TYR A 26 2.69 -1.19 -11.56
CA TYR A 26 1.69 -0.13 -11.62
C TYR A 26 2.40 1.22 -11.53
N THR A 27 2.25 2.02 -12.60
CA THR A 27 2.58 3.44 -12.60
C THR A 27 1.35 4.19 -12.14
N ILE A 28 1.45 4.95 -11.07
CA ILE A 28 0.30 5.63 -10.49
C ILE A 28 0.28 7.07 -10.99
N SER A 29 -0.64 7.37 -11.91
CA SER A 29 -0.78 8.71 -12.50
C SER A 29 -1.07 9.78 -11.46
N GLY A 30 -0.42 10.93 -11.63
CA GLY A 30 -0.50 12.05 -10.68
C GLY A 30 0.32 11.85 -9.42
N SER A 31 1.06 10.73 -9.33
CA SER A 31 2.07 10.49 -8.32
C SER A 31 3.38 10.08 -8.98
N ASP A 32 4.49 10.21 -8.28
CA ASP A 32 5.80 9.80 -8.79
C ASP A 32 6.15 8.35 -8.38
N ILE A 33 5.16 7.55 -7.91
CA ILE A 33 5.34 6.22 -7.34
C ILE A 33 5.05 5.10 -8.34
N PHE A 34 5.85 4.04 -8.27
CA PHE A 34 5.67 2.78 -8.98
C PHE A 34 5.76 1.65 -7.97
N LEU A 35 4.96 0.62 -8.12
CA LEU A 35 5.03 -0.59 -7.31
C LEU A 35 4.60 -1.81 -8.10
N ASP A 36 5.09 -2.98 -7.70
CA ASP A 36 4.77 -4.24 -8.34
C ASP A 36 3.71 -4.97 -7.49
N ILE A 37 2.58 -5.33 -8.12
CA ILE A 37 1.49 -6.09 -7.49
C ILE A 37 1.15 -7.27 -8.40
N ASP A 38 0.98 -8.45 -7.82
CA ASP A 38 0.51 -9.62 -8.55
C ASP A 38 -0.99 -9.50 -8.84
N ASP A 39 -1.33 -9.00 -10.04
CA ASP A 39 -2.71 -8.79 -10.47
C ASP A 39 -3.46 -10.09 -10.83
N SER A 40 -2.81 -11.23 -10.70
CA SER A 40 -3.47 -12.53 -10.81
C SER A 40 -4.28 -12.88 -9.55
N ILE A 41 -3.88 -12.33 -8.40
CA ILE A 41 -4.55 -12.54 -7.11
C ILE A 41 -5.17 -11.25 -6.55
N TRP A 42 -4.59 -10.08 -6.88
CA TRP A 42 -5.08 -8.79 -6.42
C TRP A 42 -6.07 -8.15 -7.41
N TYR A 43 -7.11 -7.56 -6.90
CA TYR A 43 -7.97 -6.63 -7.62
C TYR A 43 -7.37 -5.23 -7.48
N VAL A 44 -6.77 -4.71 -8.54
CA VAL A 44 -6.03 -3.44 -8.50
C VAL A 44 -6.77 -2.37 -9.27
N PHE A 45 -7.07 -1.27 -8.58
CA PHE A 45 -7.75 -0.10 -9.13
C PHE A 45 -6.85 1.12 -8.97
N THR A 46 -6.78 1.93 -10.04
CA THR A 46 -6.11 3.23 -10.07
C THR A 46 -7.03 4.21 -10.77
N ARG A 47 -6.78 5.50 -10.65
CA ARG A 47 -7.57 6.52 -11.35
C ARG A 47 -7.65 6.30 -12.87
N ASP A 48 -6.62 5.65 -13.45
CA ASP A 48 -6.54 5.44 -14.91
C ASP A 48 -7.24 4.16 -15.36
N ASN A 49 -7.48 3.20 -14.47
CA ASN A 49 -7.99 1.90 -14.85
C ASN A 49 -9.41 1.60 -14.34
N ILE A 50 -10.05 2.51 -13.63
CA ILE A 50 -11.43 2.31 -13.14
C ILE A 50 -12.48 2.47 -14.24
N GLU A 51 -12.18 3.20 -15.32
CA GLU A 51 -13.11 3.32 -16.44
C GLU A 51 -13.17 2.01 -17.24
N ASN A 52 -14.37 1.45 -17.36
CA ASN A 52 -14.61 0.19 -18.09
C ASN A 52 -13.81 -1.02 -17.57
N ASN A 53 -13.46 -1.05 -16.30
CA ASN A 53 -12.72 -2.16 -15.70
C ASN A 53 -13.66 -3.34 -15.41
N PRO A 54 -13.49 -4.50 -16.07
CA PRO A 54 -14.39 -5.65 -15.89
C PRO A 54 -14.35 -6.21 -14.46
N LYS A 55 -13.26 -6.00 -13.74
CA LYS A 55 -13.13 -6.43 -12.33
C LYS A 55 -14.14 -5.70 -11.42
N LEU A 56 -14.52 -4.45 -11.75
CA LEU A 56 -15.57 -3.73 -11.00
C LEU A 56 -16.93 -4.42 -11.14
N ASP A 57 -17.28 -4.84 -12.36
CA ASP A 57 -18.54 -5.58 -12.59
C ASP A 57 -18.58 -6.91 -11.87
N GLU A 58 -17.43 -7.62 -11.82
CA GLU A 58 -17.30 -8.88 -11.06
C GLU A 58 -17.56 -8.66 -9.58
N LEU A 59 -17.10 -7.54 -9.02
CA LEU A 59 -17.30 -7.17 -7.63
C LEU A 59 -18.67 -6.52 -7.38
N GLY A 60 -19.38 -6.12 -8.44
CA GLY A 60 -20.65 -5.40 -8.34
C GLY A 60 -20.49 -3.95 -7.87
N ILE A 61 -19.33 -3.38 -8.15
CA ILE A 61 -18.96 -2.00 -7.82
C ILE A 61 -19.12 -1.14 -9.08
N THR A 62 -19.64 0.07 -8.95
CA THR A 62 -19.76 0.98 -10.08
C THR A 62 -18.53 1.87 -10.22
N THR A 63 -18.22 2.27 -11.47
CA THR A 63 -17.16 3.24 -11.73
C THR A 63 -17.38 4.56 -10.96
N ALA A 64 -18.61 5.04 -10.89
CA ALA A 64 -18.94 6.27 -10.17
C ALA A 64 -18.63 6.17 -8.67
N TYR A 65 -18.92 5.03 -8.03
CA TYR A 65 -18.56 4.78 -6.64
C TYR A 65 -17.05 4.79 -6.43
N MET A 66 -16.28 4.14 -7.34
CA MET A 66 -14.82 4.15 -7.24
C MET A 66 -14.23 5.53 -7.44
N GLN A 67 -14.78 6.34 -8.36
CA GLN A 67 -14.36 7.73 -8.55
C GLN A 67 -14.56 8.55 -7.28
N GLU A 68 -15.74 8.47 -6.68
CA GLU A 68 -16.05 9.13 -5.41
C GLU A 68 -15.10 8.70 -4.29
N LEU A 69 -14.86 7.38 -4.14
CA LEU A 69 -13.93 6.82 -3.18
C LEU A 69 -12.51 7.40 -3.33
N PHE A 70 -12.01 7.45 -4.57
CA PHE A 70 -10.68 7.99 -4.87
C PHE A 70 -10.56 9.49 -4.58
N GLU A 71 -11.62 10.25 -4.87
CA GLU A 71 -11.65 11.70 -4.63
C GLU A 71 -11.76 12.04 -3.16
N GLU A 72 -12.72 11.45 -2.45
CA GLU A 72 -12.99 11.76 -1.04
C GLU A 72 -11.85 11.35 -0.11
N ASN A 73 -11.14 10.25 -0.43
CA ASN A 73 -10.06 9.72 0.40
C ASN A 73 -8.66 10.03 -0.14
N TRP A 74 -8.58 10.80 -1.22
CA TRP A 74 -7.32 11.17 -1.86
C TRP A 74 -6.47 9.96 -2.23
N LEU A 75 -7.14 8.89 -2.67
CA LEU A 75 -6.50 7.67 -3.10
C LEU A 75 -5.92 7.81 -4.50
N TYR A 76 -4.81 7.15 -4.72
CA TYR A 76 -4.18 6.99 -6.03
C TYR A 76 -4.20 5.54 -6.49
N LEU A 77 -4.23 4.60 -5.54
CA LEU A 77 -4.40 3.18 -5.78
C LEU A 77 -5.23 2.57 -4.65
N ASP A 78 -6.07 1.65 -5.00
CA ASP A 78 -6.80 0.72 -4.14
C ASP A 78 -6.59 -0.69 -4.69
N ALA A 79 -6.09 -1.60 -3.88
CA ALA A 79 -5.90 -2.98 -4.27
C ALA A 79 -6.37 -3.92 -3.16
N THR A 80 -7.11 -4.98 -3.53
CA THR A 80 -7.66 -5.93 -2.57
C THR A 80 -7.32 -7.36 -2.99
N VAL A 81 -6.85 -8.16 -2.04
CA VAL A 81 -6.73 -9.61 -2.16
C VAL A 81 -7.69 -10.28 -1.18
N PHE A 82 -8.42 -11.27 -1.68
CA PHE A 82 -9.32 -12.09 -0.84
C PHE A 82 -8.59 -13.32 -0.37
N LEU A 83 -8.62 -13.53 0.92
CA LEU A 83 -8.09 -14.69 1.61
C LEU A 83 -9.17 -15.76 1.82
N ASP A 84 -8.80 -16.87 2.42
CA ASP A 84 -9.75 -17.89 2.82
C ASP A 84 -10.70 -17.37 3.92
N GLU A 85 -11.84 -18.04 4.09
CA GLU A 85 -12.86 -17.75 5.12
C GLU A 85 -13.54 -16.36 5.03
N GLY A 86 -13.22 -15.57 4.01
CA GLY A 86 -13.85 -14.27 3.76
C GLY A 86 -13.08 -13.08 4.30
N ASP A 87 -11.87 -13.32 4.80
CA ASP A 87 -10.92 -12.29 5.14
C ASP A 87 -10.31 -11.66 3.89
N TYR A 88 -9.71 -10.50 4.03
CA TYR A 88 -9.06 -9.78 2.94
C TYR A 88 -7.93 -8.90 3.45
N ILE A 89 -7.00 -8.59 2.56
CA ILE A 89 -6.06 -7.51 2.75
C ILE A 89 -6.35 -6.45 1.69
N GLU A 90 -6.38 -5.21 2.10
CA GLU A 90 -6.60 -4.06 1.21
C GLU A 90 -5.42 -3.11 1.35
N LEU A 91 -4.87 -2.69 0.21
CA LEU A 91 -3.79 -1.71 0.11
C LEU A 91 -4.32 -0.41 -0.46
N PHE A 92 -4.08 0.68 0.24
CA PHE A 92 -4.28 2.04 -0.25
C PHE A 92 -2.95 2.75 -0.47
N VAL A 93 -2.82 3.44 -1.58
CA VAL A 93 -1.73 4.39 -1.78
C VAL A 93 -2.31 5.80 -1.80
N ARG A 94 -1.82 6.62 -0.88
CA ARG A 94 -2.18 8.03 -0.75
C ARG A 94 -0.95 8.90 -0.94
N LYS A 95 -1.15 10.05 -1.55
CA LYS A 95 -0.15 11.11 -1.66
C LYS A 95 -0.74 12.37 -1.04
N LYS A 96 0.02 13.01 -0.19
CA LYS A 96 -0.38 14.26 0.44
C LYS A 96 0.76 15.26 0.34
N SER A 97 0.48 16.43 -0.25
CA SER A 97 1.40 17.54 -0.12
C SER A 97 1.40 18.00 1.33
N ILE A 98 2.52 17.79 1.99
CA ILE A 98 2.77 18.35 3.32
C ILE A 98 3.87 19.39 3.20
N LEU A 99 3.67 20.50 3.91
CA LEU A 99 4.75 21.46 4.13
C LEU A 99 5.76 20.78 5.05
N THR A 100 6.72 20.09 4.45
CA THR A 100 7.83 19.47 5.17
C THR A 100 9.14 20.15 4.77
N LYS A 101 10.04 20.24 5.73
CA LYS A 101 11.41 20.67 5.45
C LYS A 101 12.22 19.60 4.71
N PHE A 102 11.73 18.35 4.72
CA PHE A 102 12.42 17.23 4.11
C PHE A 102 12.04 17.12 2.62
N ALA A 103 13.06 17.01 1.76
CA ALA A 103 12.86 16.75 0.35
C ALA A 103 12.68 15.26 0.09
N ASN A 104 13.57 14.44 0.65
CA ASN A 104 13.56 13.00 0.57
C ASN A 104 13.93 12.43 1.94
N LEU A 105 13.08 11.57 2.50
CA LEU A 105 13.35 10.99 3.83
C LEU A 105 14.59 10.08 3.84
N SER A 106 14.88 9.44 2.71
CA SER A 106 16.05 8.55 2.55
C SER A 106 17.40 9.31 2.49
N GLU A 107 17.38 10.63 2.35
CA GLU A 107 18.57 11.48 2.36
C GLU A 107 18.79 12.13 3.73
N CYS A 108 17.86 11.96 4.66
CA CYS A 108 17.90 12.49 6.00
C CYS A 108 18.82 11.66 6.90
N ASP A 109 19.42 12.31 7.89
CA ASP A 109 20.11 11.60 8.96
C ASP A 109 19.12 10.98 9.97
N SER A 110 19.64 10.20 10.91
CA SER A 110 18.79 9.49 11.87
C SER A 110 17.98 10.42 12.79
N GLU A 111 18.51 11.61 13.12
CA GLU A 111 17.83 12.59 13.97
C GLU A 111 16.64 13.22 13.21
N GLU A 112 16.84 13.52 11.94
CA GLU A 112 15.79 14.05 11.05
C GLU A 112 14.68 13.03 10.79
N VAL A 113 15.05 11.74 10.60
CA VAL A 113 14.08 10.63 10.45
C VAL A 113 13.26 10.47 11.73
N GLU A 114 13.91 10.52 12.90
CA GLU A 114 13.24 10.47 14.19
C GLU A 114 12.30 11.68 14.38
N GLU A 115 12.73 12.89 14.07
CA GLU A 115 11.89 14.10 14.11
C GLU A 115 10.63 13.95 13.23
N PHE A 116 10.77 13.34 12.05
CA PHE A 116 9.62 13.09 11.18
C PHE A 116 8.67 12.06 11.80
N ALA A 117 9.20 10.95 12.33
CA ALA A 117 8.43 9.86 12.91
C ALA A 117 7.67 10.31 14.18
N GLU A 118 8.29 11.09 15.06
CA GLU A 118 7.65 11.62 16.27
C GLU A 118 6.39 12.45 15.98
N ARG A 119 6.32 13.07 14.80
CA ARG A 119 5.14 13.84 14.39
C ARG A 119 3.90 12.97 14.16
N LEU A 120 4.09 11.67 13.93
CA LEU A 120 2.97 10.71 13.79
C LEU A 120 2.30 10.45 15.15
N GLN A 121 3.01 10.70 16.27
CA GLN A 121 2.53 10.48 17.65
C GLN A 121 2.06 9.03 17.90
N MET A 122 2.72 8.07 17.26
CA MET A 122 2.46 6.64 17.34
C MET A 122 3.77 5.88 17.55
N ASP A 123 3.69 4.67 18.05
CA ASP A 123 4.83 3.76 18.09
C ASP A 123 5.24 3.40 16.65
N TYR A 124 6.52 3.51 16.35
CA TYR A 124 7.02 3.33 15.00
C TYR A 124 8.28 2.49 14.92
N ARG A 125 8.57 2.01 13.72
CA ARG A 125 9.84 1.39 13.33
C ARG A 125 10.32 2.02 12.04
N VAL A 126 11.64 2.14 11.86
CA VAL A 126 12.23 2.53 10.57
C VAL A 126 12.35 1.27 9.72
N TYR A 127 11.89 1.34 8.48
CA TYR A 127 11.97 0.27 7.49
C TYR A 127 12.67 0.79 6.22
N ASP A 128 13.80 0.15 5.86
CA ASP A 128 14.59 0.52 4.68
C ASP A 128 14.45 -0.54 3.58
N SER A 129 13.90 -0.13 2.44
CA SER A 129 13.71 -0.95 1.24
C SER A 129 14.24 -0.27 -0.02
N GLY A 130 15.41 0.36 0.08
CA GLY A 130 15.93 1.28 -0.93
C GLY A 130 15.36 2.70 -0.79
N TYR A 131 14.27 2.86 -0.07
CA TYR A 131 13.74 4.11 0.47
C TYR A 131 13.49 3.94 1.96
N THR A 132 13.65 5.02 2.73
CA THR A 132 13.36 5.01 4.17
C THR A 132 11.88 5.24 4.40
N PHE A 133 11.24 4.29 5.08
CA PHE A 133 9.86 4.36 5.51
C PHE A 133 9.78 4.39 7.04
N ILE A 134 8.78 5.09 7.55
CA ILE A 134 8.33 4.94 8.93
C ILE A 134 7.14 3.99 8.94
N LEU A 135 7.33 2.85 9.56
CA LEU A 135 6.32 1.80 9.69
C LEU A 135 5.59 1.94 11.02
N VAL A 136 4.27 1.97 10.95
CA VAL A 136 3.36 2.04 12.09
C VAL A 136 2.34 0.91 12.00
N ASP A 137 2.25 0.09 13.06
CA ASP A 137 1.23 -0.96 13.18
C ASP A 137 0.25 -0.58 14.29
N TYR A 138 -1.04 -0.62 14.02
CA TYR A 138 -2.06 -0.33 15.02
C TYR A 138 -3.41 -0.99 14.72
N THR A 139 -4.30 -0.98 15.70
CA THR A 139 -5.68 -1.44 15.55
C THR A 139 -6.63 -0.27 15.65
N ASP A 140 -7.41 -0.02 14.60
CA ASP A 140 -8.51 0.96 14.66
C ASP A 140 -9.77 0.28 15.18
N THR A 141 -10.23 0.72 16.35
CA THR A 141 -11.46 0.25 17.00
C THR A 141 -12.52 1.34 17.10
N VAL A 142 -12.22 2.54 16.61
CA VAL A 142 -13.05 3.74 16.86
C VAL A 142 -13.97 4.06 15.69
N SER A 143 -13.48 3.83 14.46
CA SER A 143 -14.15 4.30 13.25
C SER A 143 -15.16 3.30 12.69
N LEU A 144 -15.18 2.05 13.17
CA LEU A 144 -15.87 0.94 12.53
C LEU A 144 -16.69 0.11 13.52
N GLU A 145 -17.75 -0.55 13.02
CA GLU A 145 -18.47 -1.60 13.76
C GLU A 145 -17.56 -2.80 14.14
N HIS A 146 -16.41 -2.93 13.46
CA HIS A 146 -15.43 -4.01 13.68
C HIS A 146 -14.03 -3.43 13.72
N ALA A 147 -13.17 -4.00 14.55
CA ALA A 147 -11.75 -3.64 14.58
C ALA A 147 -11.09 -3.89 13.23
N MET A 148 -10.22 -2.96 12.81
CA MET A 148 -9.35 -3.13 11.65
C MET A 148 -7.89 -3.09 12.12
N TYR A 149 -7.08 -3.99 11.60
CA TYR A 149 -5.65 -4.03 11.81
C TYR A 149 -4.99 -3.30 10.65
N LEU A 150 -4.14 -2.34 10.96
CA LEU A 150 -3.49 -1.46 10.00
C LEU A 150 -1.98 -1.57 10.11
N CYS A 151 -1.33 -1.62 8.96
CA CYS A 151 0.12 -1.53 8.79
C CYS A 151 0.39 -0.42 7.78
N GLU A 152 0.97 0.69 8.23
CA GLU A 152 1.16 1.89 7.41
C GLU A 152 2.64 2.21 7.23
N PHE A 153 3.03 2.50 5.99
CA PHE A 153 4.38 2.92 5.60
C PHE A 153 4.34 4.35 5.12
N TYR A 154 5.00 5.23 5.86
CA TYR A 154 5.11 6.65 5.57
C TYR A 154 6.48 6.98 5.01
N THR A 155 6.55 7.71 3.92
CA THR A 155 7.81 8.27 3.40
C THR A 155 7.59 9.64 2.80
N VAL A 156 8.70 10.35 2.57
CA VAL A 156 8.73 11.64 1.87
C VAL A 156 9.68 11.53 0.69
N VAL A 157 9.20 11.86 -0.50
CA VAL A 157 9.99 11.93 -1.73
C VAL A 157 9.54 13.14 -2.54
N ASN A 158 10.47 13.92 -3.08
CA ASN A 158 10.19 15.14 -3.85
C ASN A 158 9.33 16.15 -3.08
N LYS A 159 9.53 16.29 -1.75
CA LYS A 159 8.73 17.14 -0.84
C LYS A 159 7.26 16.73 -0.71
N GLU A 160 6.90 15.54 -1.12
CA GLU A 160 5.56 14.99 -0.98
C GLU A 160 5.57 13.77 -0.07
N SER A 161 4.56 13.64 0.78
CA SER A 161 4.39 12.47 1.64
C SER A 161 3.57 11.42 0.93
N TYR A 162 4.06 10.20 0.99
CA TYR A 162 3.38 9.00 0.51
C TYR A 162 3.05 8.09 1.68
N ILE A 163 1.87 7.51 1.65
CA ILE A 163 1.39 6.58 2.66
C ILE A 163 0.87 5.35 1.94
N LEU A 164 1.47 4.21 2.24
CA LEU A 164 0.94 2.90 1.86
C LEU A 164 0.27 2.33 3.10
N THR A 165 -1.04 2.14 3.05
CA THR A 165 -1.83 1.58 4.14
C THR A 165 -2.30 0.19 3.75
N PHE A 166 -1.86 -0.82 4.48
CA PHE A 166 -2.44 -2.16 4.42
C PHE A 166 -3.41 -2.32 5.59
N GLN A 167 -4.58 -2.86 5.30
CA GLN A 167 -5.57 -3.13 6.33
C GLN A 167 -6.22 -4.50 6.17
N SER A 168 -6.62 -5.09 7.30
CA SER A 168 -7.29 -6.39 7.36
C SER A 168 -8.29 -6.41 8.53
N PRO A 169 -9.41 -7.15 8.42
CA PRO A 169 -10.31 -7.38 9.55
C PRO A 169 -9.72 -8.32 10.60
N THR A 170 -8.64 -9.02 10.29
CA THR A 170 -7.93 -9.94 11.19
C THR A 170 -6.48 -9.51 11.37
N PRO A 171 -5.81 -9.88 12.49
CA PRO A 171 -4.38 -9.62 12.65
C PRO A 171 -3.58 -10.23 11.51
N PHE A 172 -2.59 -9.50 10.99
CA PHE A 172 -1.70 -10.03 9.97
C PHE A 172 -0.86 -11.19 10.49
N SER A 173 -0.81 -12.29 9.74
CA SER A 173 0.09 -13.41 9.95
C SER A 173 1.52 -13.08 9.46
N GLU A 174 2.51 -13.91 9.78
CA GLU A 174 3.88 -13.75 9.30
C GLU A 174 3.95 -13.79 7.77
N ASP A 175 3.25 -14.73 7.12
CA ASP A 175 3.21 -14.86 5.66
C ASP A 175 2.58 -13.62 4.99
N GLU A 176 1.57 -13.02 5.62
CA GLU A 176 0.94 -11.79 5.12
C GLU A 176 1.87 -10.58 5.27
N TYR A 177 2.63 -10.49 6.36
CA TYR A 177 3.68 -9.49 6.49
C TYR A 177 4.78 -9.65 5.44
N GLU A 178 5.22 -10.88 5.12
CA GLU A 178 6.17 -11.13 4.03
C GLU A 178 5.62 -10.60 2.69
N HIS A 179 4.34 -10.81 2.44
CA HIS A 179 3.66 -10.31 1.24
C HIS A 179 3.61 -8.78 1.20
N ILE A 180 3.26 -8.15 2.33
CA ILE A 180 3.25 -6.69 2.52
C ILE A 180 4.65 -6.13 2.24
N TYR A 181 5.68 -6.67 2.88
CA TYR A 181 7.06 -6.23 2.69
C TYR A 181 7.52 -6.40 1.24
N SER A 182 7.14 -7.50 0.57
CA SER A 182 7.46 -7.72 -0.85
C SER A 182 6.89 -6.61 -1.75
N ILE A 183 5.68 -6.12 -1.47
CA ILE A 183 5.09 -4.99 -2.21
C ILE A 183 5.84 -3.70 -1.88
N VAL A 184 6.14 -3.43 -0.61
CA VAL A 184 6.86 -2.22 -0.19
C VAL A 184 8.29 -2.20 -0.74
N ASP A 185 8.98 -3.34 -0.79
CA ASP A 185 10.32 -3.48 -1.37
C ASP A 185 10.34 -3.22 -2.89
N SER A 186 9.20 -3.39 -3.55
CA SER A 186 9.06 -3.10 -4.97
C SER A 186 8.83 -1.60 -5.28
N VAL A 187 8.58 -0.79 -4.25
CA VAL A 187 8.29 0.64 -4.43
C VAL A 187 9.48 1.39 -5.01
N ARG A 188 9.21 2.17 -6.02
CA ARG A 188 10.17 3.06 -6.69
C ARG A 188 9.54 4.42 -6.92
N PHE A 189 10.37 5.45 -6.95
CA PHE A 189 9.92 6.81 -7.23
C PHE A 189 10.68 7.42 -8.41
N THR A 190 10.01 8.26 -9.18
CA THR A 190 10.70 9.19 -10.09
C THR A 190 11.25 10.33 -9.25
N LEU A 191 12.58 10.43 -9.15
CA LEU A 191 13.22 11.54 -8.47
C LEU A 191 13.22 12.76 -9.39
N LYS A 192 12.89 13.92 -8.85
CA LYS A 192 12.98 15.21 -9.53
C LYS A 192 14.31 15.86 -9.18
N ASP A 193 14.99 16.43 -10.17
CA ASP A 193 16.19 17.21 -9.91
C ASP A 193 15.83 18.41 -9.02
N THR A 194 16.45 18.49 -7.85
CA THR A 194 16.17 19.53 -6.84
C THR A 194 16.85 20.86 -7.13
N ASP A 195 17.50 21.01 -8.30
CA ASP A 195 18.31 22.19 -8.65
C ASP A 195 17.51 23.43 -9.12
N GLU A 196 16.18 23.39 -9.17
CA GLU A 196 15.41 24.61 -9.37
C GLU A 196 15.07 25.25 -8.03
N GLY A 197 15.93 26.22 -7.65
CA GLY A 197 15.78 27.00 -6.46
C GLY A 197 14.44 27.70 -6.34
N ASP A 198 13.64 27.26 -5.40
CA ASP A 198 12.49 28.01 -4.91
C ASP A 198 12.78 28.48 -3.49
N SER A 199 13.45 29.65 -3.42
CA SER A 199 13.55 30.43 -2.21
C SER A 199 12.23 31.19 -2.03
N ASP A 200 11.59 30.91 -0.94
CA ASP A 200 10.56 31.77 -0.33
C ASP A 200 9.11 31.22 -0.39
N SER A 201 8.72 30.56 0.67
CA SER A 201 7.34 30.70 1.15
C SER A 201 7.24 30.36 2.63
N GLY A 202 6.76 31.37 3.32
CA GLY A 202 6.66 31.45 4.76
C GLY A 202 5.99 30.26 5.45
N SER A 203 6.58 29.95 6.58
CA SER A 203 6.11 28.95 7.54
C SER A 203 4.67 29.25 7.98
N THR A 204 3.75 28.44 7.50
CA THR A 204 2.45 28.30 8.14
C THR A 204 2.42 26.94 8.83
N ILE A 205 2.57 26.98 10.15
CA ILE A 205 2.43 25.81 11.02
C ILE A 205 0.97 25.35 10.95
N LEU A 206 0.71 24.34 10.16
CA LEU A 206 -0.57 23.60 10.24
C LEU A 206 -0.49 22.68 11.45
N LYS A 207 -1.32 22.97 12.45
CA LYS A 207 -1.57 22.08 13.59
C LYS A 207 -1.89 20.69 13.04
N SER A 208 -1.13 19.71 13.50
CA SER A 208 -1.30 18.30 13.19
C SER A 208 -2.74 17.88 13.50
N THR A 209 -3.55 17.72 12.48
CA THR A 209 -4.80 16.98 12.60
C THR A 209 -4.41 15.51 12.48
N VAL A 210 -4.66 14.76 13.53
CA VAL A 210 -4.54 13.31 13.59
C VAL A 210 -5.17 12.73 12.31
N ILE A 211 -4.35 12.12 11.46
CA ILE A 211 -4.76 11.60 10.14
C ILE A 211 -5.25 10.15 10.25
N GLY A 212 -5.53 9.68 11.45
CA GLY A 212 -5.92 8.28 11.67
C GLY A 212 -7.39 7.92 11.47
N ALA A 213 -8.30 8.86 11.26
CA ALA A 213 -9.69 8.57 11.59
C ALA A 213 -10.68 8.42 10.41
N ALA A 214 -10.29 8.55 9.15
CA ALA A 214 -11.30 8.72 8.09
C ALA A 214 -11.44 7.58 7.05
N VAL A 215 -10.54 6.62 7.00
CA VAL A 215 -10.55 5.60 5.92
C VAL A 215 -11.31 4.33 6.28
N GLY A 216 -11.49 4.06 7.57
CA GLY A 216 -12.14 2.83 8.05
C GLY A 216 -13.60 2.63 7.65
N GLY A 217 -14.32 3.68 7.28
CA GLY A 217 -15.76 3.59 6.97
C GLY A 217 -16.10 3.02 5.60
N ILE A 218 -15.17 3.00 4.66
CA ILE A 218 -15.47 2.76 3.24
C ILE A 218 -14.99 1.37 2.79
N SER A 219 -13.85 0.91 3.27
CA SER A 219 -13.31 -0.41 2.98
C SER A 219 -14.19 -1.55 3.52
N GLY A 220 -14.83 -1.35 4.67
CA GLY A 220 -15.83 -2.28 5.18
C GLY A 220 -17.02 -2.52 4.22
N LEU A 221 -17.35 -1.55 3.36
CA LEU A 221 -18.43 -1.68 2.39
C LEU A 221 -18.01 -2.53 1.18
N ILE A 222 -16.78 -2.38 0.69
CA ILE A 222 -16.26 -3.21 -0.41
C ILE A 222 -16.14 -4.67 0.07
N GLY A 223 -15.50 -4.90 1.20
CA GLY A 223 -15.38 -6.24 1.79
C GLY A 223 -16.73 -6.90 2.06
N THR A 224 -17.73 -6.16 2.57
CA THR A 224 -19.08 -6.70 2.84
C THR A 224 -19.87 -6.95 1.57
N ALA A 225 -19.74 -6.15 0.51
CA ALA A 225 -20.42 -6.39 -0.76
C ALA A 225 -19.91 -7.67 -1.44
N ILE A 226 -18.60 -7.90 -1.38
CA ILE A 226 -17.94 -9.08 -1.98
C ILE A 226 -18.26 -10.34 -1.19
N THR A 227 -18.19 -10.30 0.15
CA THR A 227 -18.52 -11.45 1.02
C THR A 227 -19.99 -11.88 0.84
N LYS A 228 -20.91 -10.92 0.70
CA LYS A 228 -22.33 -11.22 0.43
C LYS A 228 -22.53 -11.93 -0.92
N LYS A 229 -21.76 -11.53 -1.97
CA LYS A 229 -21.87 -12.11 -3.31
C LYS A 229 -21.26 -13.50 -3.38
N LYS A 230 -20.15 -13.75 -2.66
CA LYS A 230 -19.53 -15.09 -2.54
C LYS A 230 -20.48 -16.07 -1.84
N LYS A 231 -21.07 -15.69 -0.70
CA LYS A 231 -22.08 -16.47 0.02
C LYS A 231 -23.35 -16.75 -0.82
N ALA A 232 -23.75 -15.81 -1.67
CA ALA A 232 -24.89 -16.00 -2.57
C ALA A 232 -24.58 -16.99 -3.71
N LYS A 233 -23.35 -17.00 -4.24
CA LYS A 233 -22.89 -17.98 -5.24
C LYS A 233 -22.74 -19.38 -4.66
N GLU A 234 -22.24 -19.51 -3.43
CA GLU A 234 -22.10 -20.80 -2.75
C GLU A 234 -23.46 -21.42 -2.43
N LYS A 235 -24.43 -20.62 -1.96
CA LYS A 235 -25.80 -21.10 -1.77
C LYS A 235 -26.45 -21.64 -3.06
N LYS A 236 -26.26 -20.96 -4.20
CA LYS A 236 -26.78 -21.46 -5.49
C LYS A 236 -26.13 -22.77 -5.95
N LYS A 237 -24.87 -23.00 -5.59
CA LYS A 237 -24.11 -24.21 -5.95
C LYS A 237 -24.50 -25.43 -5.08
N THR A 238 -25.12 -25.20 -3.92
CA THR A 238 -25.55 -26.26 -2.98
C THR A 238 -27.01 -26.67 -3.22
N GLU A 239 -27.76 -25.87 -3.97
CA GLU A 239 -29.17 -26.10 -4.31
C GLU A 239 -29.38 -26.74 -5.71
N GLU A 240 -28.30 -26.93 -6.48
CA GLU A 240 -28.22 -27.71 -7.72
C GLU A 240 -27.61 -29.10 -7.45
#